data_3229fb5e5ad572b623aa6904bd0fbc65
#
_entry.id   3229fb5e5ad572b623aa6904bd0fbc65
#
_cell.length_a   1.000
_cell.length_b   1.000
_cell.length_c   1.000
_cell.angle_alpha   90.00
_cell.angle_beta   90.00
_cell.angle_gamma   90.00
#
_symmetry.space_group_name_H-M   'P 1'
#
loop_
_entity.id
_entity.type
_entity.pdbx_description
1 polymer ?
#
loop_
_entity_poly.entity_id
_entity_poly.type
_entity_poly.pdbx_seq_one_letter_code
_entity_poly.pdbx_strand_id
1 'polypeptide(L)'
;MDQPHLYQQIVESIRKDILTGQLKPGMPLPPIRKMTQKWDCTAATIQHAYAELARQGLVAGHVGQGTKVVDCLPEQNPIRRAMLFNRTEAFLLEMMRDRFTPDEIEQSLRVAMDRWRTVSTEPAERSAAVLRFVGSHDPAMALIASHFQNAREGFSLQLSFSGSLGGLIALAQKNADLAGCHLWDETTDTYNEPYVRKLLPGQKVAFLVLAHRRLGLILPPGNPLNLSAISDLSNPGVRFVNRQQGSGTRVWLDAQLHRQGIDPKAISGYSNEKMTHSEVARSIQNDQANIGLGVETAALTFGLDFKLLTTERYDLVIPAENWELASIRSLRDWLSSPDAKTAIANLGGYETGQTASVRWIS
;
A
#
# COMPACT_ATOMS: atom_id res chain seq x y z
N MET A 1 5.36 -30.62 40.10
CA MET A 1 5.15 -29.48 39.18
C MET A 1 3.87 -28.79 39.61
N ASP A 2 4.00 -27.64 40.29
CA ASP A 2 2.81 -26.87 40.70
C ASP A 2 1.99 -26.48 39.50
N GLN A 3 0.70 -26.84 39.45
CA GLN A 3 -0.21 -26.35 38.43
C GLN A 3 -0.32 -24.82 38.57
N PRO A 4 -0.12 -24.06 37.51
CA PRO A 4 -0.23 -22.62 37.58
C PRO A 4 -1.63 -22.22 38.07
N HIS A 5 -1.70 -21.31 39.05
CA HIS A 5 -2.97 -20.81 39.54
C HIS A 5 -3.88 -20.34 38.42
N LEU A 6 -5.19 -20.61 38.52
CA LEU A 6 -6.16 -20.32 37.44
C LEU A 6 -6.08 -18.88 36.92
N TYR A 7 -5.84 -17.89 37.78
CA TYR A 7 -5.65 -16.51 37.35
C TYR A 7 -4.43 -16.34 36.41
N GLN A 8 -3.36 -17.14 36.62
CA GLN A 8 -2.18 -17.12 35.73
C GLN A 8 -2.47 -17.68 34.37
N GLN A 9 -3.30 -18.73 34.28
CA GLN A 9 -3.76 -19.28 32.99
C GLN A 9 -4.61 -18.26 32.21
N ILE A 10 -5.45 -17.49 32.93
CA ILE A 10 -6.26 -16.42 32.34
C ILE A 10 -5.34 -15.30 31.83
N VAL A 11 -4.34 -14.89 32.61
CA VAL A 11 -3.33 -13.90 32.23
C VAL A 11 -2.60 -14.34 30.96
N GLU A 12 -2.12 -15.59 30.89
CA GLU A 12 -1.41 -16.13 29.73
C GLU A 12 -2.31 -16.21 28.49
N SER A 13 -3.58 -16.61 28.65
CA SER A 13 -4.53 -16.63 27.55
C SER A 13 -4.73 -15.24 26.93
N ILE A 14 -4.98 -14.24 27.78
CA ILE A 14 -5.19 -12.85 27.30
C ILE A 14 -3.89 -12.28 26.70
N ARG A 15 -2.74 -12.57 27.32
CA ARG A 15 -1.43 -12.19 26.79
C ARG A 15 -1.20 -12.77 25.41
N LYS A 16 -1.53 -14.05 25.21
CA LYS A 16 -1.46 -14.69 23.89
C LYS A 16 -2.37 -13.99 22.87
N ASP A 17 -3.61 -13.65 23.25
CA ASP A 17 -4.56 -12.96 22.37
C ASP A 17 -4.06 -11.56 21.97
N ILE A 18 -3.36 -10.86 22.89
CA ILE A 18 -2.69 -9.58 22.59
C ILE A 18 -1.49 -9.80 21.65
N LEU A 19 -0.64 -10.79 21.94
CA LEU A 19 0.54 -11.12 21.12
C LEU A 19 0.18 -11.54 19.69
N THR A 20 -0.91 -12.30 19.52
CA THR A 20 -1.39 -12.77 18.20
C THR A 20 -2.23 -11.73 17.47
N GLY A 21 -2.53 -10.57 18.13
CA GLY A 21 -3.34 -9.51 17.54
C GLY A 21 -4.85 -9.79 17.51
N GLN A 22 -5.32 -10.83 18.18
CA GLN A 22 -6.76 -11.07 18.38
C GLN A 22 -7.37 -9.99 19.27
N LEU A 23 -6.62 -9.53 20.27
CA LEU A 23 -6.92 -8.33 21.06
C LEU A 23 -5.99 -7.20 20.62
N LYS A 24 -6.53 -6.27 19.83
CA LYS A 24 -5.79 -5.12 19.30
C LYS A 24 -5.67 -4.00 20.36
N PRO A 25 -4.66 -3.10 20.25
CA PRO A 25 -4.61 -1.87 21.03
C PRO A 25 -5.95 -1.12 21.01
N GLY A 26 -6.36 -0.56 22.14
CA GLY A 26 -7.64 0.13 22.32
C GLY A 26 -8.87 -0.77 22.47
N MET A 27 -8.79 -2.06 22.16
CA MET A 27 -9.93 -2.98 22.32
C MET A 27 -10.27 -3.22 23.79
N PRO A 28 -11.57 -3.25 24.15
CA PRO A 28 -11.99 -3.60 25.49
C PRO A 28 -11.79 -5.09 25.77
N LEU A 29 -11.31 -5.43 26.96
CA LEU A 29 -11.34 -6.80 27.45
C LEU A 29 -12.79 -7.28 27.64
N PRO A 30 -13.03 -8.60 27.52
CA PRO A 30 -14.35 -9.13 27.79
C PRO A 30 -14.85 -8.78 29.20
N PRO A 31 -16.14 -8.47 29.37
CA PRO A 31 -16.68 -8.18 30.71
C PRO A 31 -16.43 -9.32 31.67
N ILE A 32 -16.13 -8.98 32.94
CA ILE A 32 -15.85 -9.96 34.03
C ILE A 32 -16.88 -11.09 34.05
N ARG A 33 -18.17 -10.75 33.92
CA ARG A 33 -19.26 -11.73 33.89
C ARG A 33 -19.15 -12.77 32.77
N LYS A 34 -18.65 -12.39 31.58
CA LYS A 34 -18.41 -13.33 30.48
C LYS A 34 -17.21 -14.22 30.75
N MET A 35 -16.19 -13.67 31.37
CA MET A 35 -14.97 -14.40 31.72
C MET A 35 -15.19 -15.41 32.85
N THR A 36 -16.00 -15.06 33.87
CA THR A 36 -16.38 -16.01 34.92
C THR A 36 -17.10 -17.23 34.36
N GLN A 37 -17.97 -17.03 33.37
CA GLN A 37 -18.67 -18.15 32.69
C GLN A 37 -17.70 -18.97 31.81
N LYS A 38 -16.79 -18.31 31.09
CA LYS A 38 -15.83 -18.98 30.20
C LYS A 38 -14.81 -19.84 30.97
N TRP A 39 -14.38 -19.38 32.15
CA TRP A 39 -13.31 -19.99 32.95
C TRP A 39 -13.82 -20.75 34.17
N ASP A 40 -15.13 -20.80 34.36
CA ASP A 40 -15.77 -21.41 35.53
C ASP A 40 -15.12 -21.00 36.84
N CYS A 41 -15.05 -19.68 37.11
CA CYS A 41 -14.35 -19.13 38.24
C CYS A 41 -15.08 -17.90 38.84
N THR A 42 -14.59 -17.46 40.01
CA THR A 42 -15.17 -16.30 40.68
C THR A 42 -14.79 -14.98 39.99
N ALA A 43 -15.61 -13.95 40.22
CA ALA A 43 -15.32 -12.60 39.74
C ALA A 43 -14.00 -12.05 40.29
N ALA A 44 -13.65 -12.41 41.53
CA ALA A 44 -12.39 -12.04 42.19
C ALA A 44 -11.17 -12.60 41.43
N THR A 45 -11.25 -13.83 40.92
CA THR A 45 -10.18 -14.46 40.11
C THR A 45 -9.95 -13.69 38.80
N ILE A 46 -11.02 -13.28 38.13
CA ILE A 46 -10.91 -12.48 36.89
C ILE A 46 -10.38 -11.07 37.18
N GLN A 47 -10.85 -10.44 38.24
CA GLN A 47 -10.34 -9.13 38.69
C GLN A 47 -8.84 -9.19 39.00
N HIS A 48 -8.39 -10.24 39.65
CA HIS A 48 -6.96 -10.45 39.95
C HIS A 48 -6.16 -10.62 38.65
N ALA A 49 -6.66 -11.40 37.68
CA ALA A 49 -6.01 -11.56 36.40
C ALA A 49 -5.93 -10.22 35.64
N TYR A 50 -7.00 -9.41 35.63
CA TYR A 50 -7.01 -8.10 34.98
C TYR A 50 -6.10 -7.08 35.69
N ALA A 51 -6.03 -7.11 37.02
CA ALA A 51 -5.10 -6.30 37.79
C ALA A 51 -3.63 -6.68 37.52
N GLU A 52 -3.34 -7.97 37.36
CA GLU A 52 -2.01 -8.43 36.99
C GLU A 52 -1.62 -7.98 35.57
N LEU A 53 -2.54 -8.06 34.59
CA LEU A 53 -2.33 -7.53 33.25
C LEU A 53 -2.10 -6.01 33.24
N ALA A 54 -2.82 -5.29 34.11
CA ALA A 54 -2.62 -3.84 34.32
C ALA A 54 -1.26 -3.53 34.96
N ARG A 55 -0.82 -4.31 35.93
CA ARG A 55 0.51 -4.20 36.54
C ARG A 55 1.62 -4.44 35.49
N GLN A 56 1.38 -5.32 34.55
CA GLN A 56 2.28 -5.59 33.42
C GLN A 56 2.20 -4.50 32.32
N GLY A 57 1.33 -3.52 32.46
CA GLY A 57 1.14 -2.45 31.49
C GLY A 57 0.50 -2.88 30.17
N LEU A 58 -0.18 -4.04 30.14
CA LEU A 58 -0.84 -4.57 28.95
C LEU A 58 -2.24 -4.01 28.74
N VAL A 59 -2.90 -3.66 29.85
CA VAL A 59 -4.25 -3.11 29.86
C VAL A 59 -4.36 -1.94 30.81
N ALA A 60 -5.32 -1.06 30.58
CA ALA A 60 -5.63 0.07 31.45
C ALA A 60 -7.14 0.11 31.74
N GLY A 61 -7.49 0.40 33.00
CA GLY A 61 -8.88 0.62 33.41
C GLY A 61 -9.33 2.03 33.05
N HIS A 62 -10.50 2.17 32.46
CA HIS A 62 -11.14 3.46 32.20
C HIS A 62 -12.46 3.53 32.96
N VAL A 63 -12.66 4.59 33.76
CA VAL A 63 -13.90 4.80 34.53
C VAL A 63 -15.10 4.81 33.58
N GLY A 64 -16.07 3.93 33.81
CA GLY A 64 -17.28 3.82 32.99
C GLY A 64 -17.12 3.07 31.66
N GLN A 65 -15.90 2.73 31.22
CA GLN A 65 -15.65 2.07 29.94
C GLN A 65 -14.97 0.70 30.05
N GLY A 66 -14.71 0.23 31.27
CA GLY A 66 -14.07 -1.06 31.52
C GLY A 66 -12.56 -1.04 31.34
N THR A 67 -11.97 -2.23 31.19
CA THR A 67 -10.54 -2.41 30.99
C THR A 67 -10.25 -2.58 29.48
N LYS A 68 -9.30 -1.82 28.95
CA LYS A 68 -8.91 -1.89 27.53
C LYS A 68 -7.43 -2.25 27.40
N VAL A 69 -7.07 -2.86 26.27
CA VAL A 69 -5.68 -3.04 25.88
C VAL A 69 -5.05 -1.65 25.69
N VAL A 70 -3.84 -1.42 26.22
CA VAL A 70 -3.15 -0.13 26.05
C VAL A 70 -2.84 0.14 24.60
N ASP A 71 -2.93 1.40 24.18
CA ASP A 71 -2.67 1.81 22.79
C ASP A 71 -1.18 1.65 22.42
N CYS A 72 -0.29 1.82 23.40
CA CYS A 72 1.14 1.64 23.24
C CYS A 72 1.75 1.02 24.49
N LEU A 73 2.47 -0.10 24.31
CA LEU A 73 3.23 -0.72 25.38
C LEU A 73 4.52 0.07 25.65
N PRO A 74 4.93 0.26 26.93
CA PRO A 74 6.20 0.89 27.27
C PRO A 74 7.39 0.25 26.55
N GLU A 75 8.39 1.02 26.20
CA GLU A 75 9.57 0.55 25.43
C GLU A 75 10.31 -0.61 26.10
N GLN A 76 10.35 -0.63 27.42
CA GLN A 76 11.03 -1.66 28.22
C GLN A 76 10.17 -2.92 28.43
N ASN A 77 8.91 -2.95 27.94
CA ASN A 77 8.03 -4.09 28.17
C ASN A 77 8.53 -5.33 27.39
N PRO A 78 8.80 -6.47 28.06
CA PRO A 78 9.29 -7.69 27.41
C PRO A 78 8.35 -8.20 26.31
N ILE A 79 7.04 -8.00 26.47
CA ILE A 79 6.03 -8.42 25.50
C ILE A 79 6.12 -7.58 24.23
N ARG A 80 6.36 -6.27 24.35
CA ARG A 80 6.61 -5.42 23.18
C ARG A 80 7.81 -5.91 22.36
N ARG A 81 8.90 -6.31 23.05
CA ARG A 81 10.08 -6.88 22.41
C ARG A 81 9.77 -8.22 21.70
N ALA A 82 9.00 -9.10 22.38
CA ALA A 82 8.59 -10.37 21.78
C ALA A 82 7.67 -10.18 20.58
N MET A 83 6.72 -9.23 20.64
CA MET A 83 5.88 -8.87 19.50
C MET A 83 6.69 -8.35 18.30
N LEU A 84 7.66 -7.47 18.57
CA LEU A 84 8.55 -6.94 17.54
C LEU A 84 9.35 -8.07 16.91
N PHE A 85 9.96 -8.94 17.72
CA PHE A 85 10.72 -10.09 17.26
C PHE A 85 9.88 -11.02 16.36
N ASN A 86 8.69 -11.43 16.83
CA ASN A 86 7.80 -12.30 16.07
C ASN A 86 7.37 -11.68 14.71
N ARG A 87 7.11 -10.38 14.69
CA ARG A 87 6.76 -9.68 13.43
C ARG A 87 7.94 -9.57 12.50
N THR A 88 9.13 -9.32 13.04
CA THR A 88 10.38 -9.28 12.25
C THR A 88 10.69 -10.65 11.68
N GLU A 89 10.55 -11.72 12.47
CA GLU A 89 10.75 -13.10 12.02
C GLU A 89 9.76 -13.49 10.92
N ALA A 90 8.49 -13.17 11.09
CA ALA A 90 7.47 -13.40 10.06
C ALA A 90 7.79 -12.66 8.75
N PHE A 91 8.22 -11.40 8.83
CA PHE A 91 8.68 -10.61 7.69
C PHE A 91 9.90 -11.25 7.01
N LEU A 92 10.92 -11.67 7.80
CA LEU A 92 12.10 -12.33 7.24
C LEU A 92 11.75 -13.62 6.52
N LEU A 93 10.88 -14.46 7.11
CA LEU A 93 10.42 -15.70 6.49
C LEU A 93 9.65 -15.46 5.18
N GLU A 94 8.85 -14.39 5.12
CA GLU A 94 8.15 -13.95 3.91
C GLU A 94 9.15 -13.56 2.82
N MET A 95 10.13 -12.70 3.13
CA MET A 95 11.15 -12.28 2.19
C MET A 95 12.03 -13.43 1.71
N MET A 96 12.42 -14.34 2.61
CA MET A 96 13.19 -15.55 2.23
C MET A 96 12.37 -16.49 1.34
N ARG A 97 11.06 -16.60 1.55
CA ARG A 97 10.15 -17.34 0.66
C ARG A 97 10.13 -16.72 -0.73
N ASP A 98 10.20 -15.39 -0.82
CA ASP A 98 10.31 -14.64 -2.07
C ASP A 98 11.72 -14.67 -2.67
N ARG A 99 12.63 -15.52 -2.13
CA ARG A 99 14.00 -15.78 -2.58
C ARG A 99 14.97 -14.60 -2.41
N PHE A 100 14.65 -13.60 -1.61
CA PHE A 100 15.65 -12.61 -1.22
C PHE A 100 16.69 -13.24 -0.29
N THR A 101 17.95 -12.90 -0.51
CA THR A 101 19.03 -13.35 0.36
C THR A 101 19.03 -12.55 1.68
N PRO A 102 19.57 -13.10 2.77
CA PRO A 102 19.71 -12.35 4.02
C PRO A 102 20.43 -11.01 3.86
N ASP A 103 21.44 -10.95 2.98
CA ASP A 103 22.21 -9.73 2.73
C ASP A 103 21.38 -8.65 2.02
N GLU A 104 20.56 -9.03 1.03
CA GLU A 104 19.62 -8.10 0.36
C GLU A 104 18.56 -7.58 1.33
N ILE A 105 18.05 -8.43 2.21
CA ILE A 105 17.07 -8.04 3.23
C ILE A 105 17.73 -7.09 4.23
N GLU A 106 18.93 -7.40 4.74
CA GLU A 106 19.65 -6.55 5.69
C GLU A 106 19.96 -5.17 5.07
N GLN A 107 20.45 -5.13 3.84
CA GLN A 107 20.74 -3.88 3.14
C GLN A 107 19.47 -3.03 2.97
N SER A 108 18.37 -3.66 2.54
CA SER A 108 17.07 -2.99 2.38
C SER A 108 16.52 -2.46 3.69
N LEU A 109 16.60 -3.27 4.78
CA LEU A 109 16.19 -2.85 6.13
C LEU A 109 17.07 -1.71 6.64
N ARG A 110 18.38 -1.76 6.42
CA ARG A 110 19.30 -0.71 6.84
C ARG A 110 18.95 0.63 6.18
N VAL A 111 18.74 0.62 4.85
CA VAL A 111 18.30 1.81 4.11
C VAL A 111 16.95 2.32 4.63
N ALA A 112 15.98 1.43 4.85
CA ALA A 112 14.68 1.81 5.40
C ALA A 112 14.79 2.37 6.83
N MET A 113 15.63 1.78 7.69
CA MET A 113 15.85 2.26 9.06
C MET A 113 16.60 3.58 9.12
N ASP A 114 17.61 3.79 8.29
CA ASP A 114 18.35 5.05 8.21
C ASP A 114 17.42 6.18 7.74
N ARG A 115 16.52 5.88 6.80
CA ARG A 115 15.43 6.76 6.40
C ARG A 115 14.54 7.16 7.59
N TRP A 116 14.15 6.20 8.43
CA TRP A 116 13.33 6.47 9.62
C TRP A 116 14.10 7.18 10.73
N ARG A 117 15.41 6.94 10.88
CA ARG A 117 16.25 7.62 11.87
C ARG A 117 16.44 9.10 11.55
N THR A 118 16.62 9.43 10.27
CA THR A 118 16.68 10.84 9.84
C THR A 118 15.39 11.59 10.07
N VAL A 119 14.22 10.90 10.00
CA VAL A 119 12.91 11.46 10.36
C VAL A 119 12.73 11.60 11.88
N SER A 120 13.40 10.75 12.71
CA SER A 120 13.15 10.66 14.15
C SER A 120 14.19 11.39 15.02
N THR A 121 15.32 11.86 14.49
CA THR A 121 16.47 12.35 15.30
C THR A 121 16.74 13.84 15.19
N GLU A 122 15.95 14.62 14.47
CA GLU A 122 16.12 16.08 14.49
C GLU A 122 15.32 16.73 15.62
N PRO A 123 15.95 17.65 16.40
CA PRO A 123 15.22 18.49 17.35
C PRO A 123 14.21 19.39 16.61
N ALA A 124 13.13 19.73 17.25
CA ALA A 124 11.92 20.38 16.77
C ALA A 124 12.08 21.74 16.00
N GLU A 125 13.20 22.06 15.40
CA GLU A 125 13.39 23.33 14.66
C GLU A 125 13.61 23.19 13.15
N ARG A 126 13.73 21.96 12.59
CA ARG A 126 13.67 21.71 11.13
C ARG A 126 13.08 20.34 10.86
N SER A 127 11.82 20.13 11.20
CA SER A 127 11.06 18.98 10.72
C SER A 127 10.98 19.11 9.19
N ALA A 128 11.71 18.28 8.45
CA ALA A 128 11.48 18.14 7.04
C ALA A 128 10.01 17.79 6.85
N ALA A 129 9.26 18.61 6.16
CA ALA A 129 7.83 18.38 5.97
C ALA A 129 7.65 17.06 5.23
N VAL A 130 6.90 16.13 5.82
CA VAL A 130 6.55 14.85 5.18
C VAL A 130 5.41 15.11 4.22
N LEU A 131 5.65 14.90 2.92
CA LEU A 131 4.62 14.95 1.90
C LEU A 131 3.99 13.56 1.76
N ARG A 132 2.72 13.42 2.12
CA ARG A 132 2.00 12.14 2.13
C ARG A 132 1.37 11.88 0.77
N PHE A 133 1.91 10.89 0.05
CA PHE A 133 1.32 10.37 -1.18
C PHE A 133 0.50 9.12 -0.89
N VAL A 134 -0.73 9.06 -1.38
CA VAL A 134 -1.56 7.85 -1.40
C VAL A 134 -2.11 7.67 -2.81
N GLY A 135 -2.01 6.45 -3.38
CA GLY A 135 -2.52 6.27 -4.73
C GLY A 135 -2.15 4.95 -5.37
N SER A 136 -2.24 4.91 -6.68
CA SER A 136 -1.85 3.74 -7.45
C SER A 136 -0.34 3.59 -7.49
N HIS A 137 0.13 2.35 -7.38
CA HIS A 137 1.54 2.02 -7.53
C HIS A 137 2.05 2.43 -8.91
N ASP A 138 3.19 3.11 -8.92
CA ASP A 138 3.93 3.45 -10.13
C ASP A 138 5.44 3.46 -9.86
N PRO A 139 6.28 2.81 -10.70
CA PRO A 139 7.74 2.85 -10.56
C PRO A 139 8.34 4.26 -10.52
N ALA A 140 7.76 5.21 -11.27
CA ALA A 140 8.23 6.59 -11.25
C ALA A 140 8.02 7.27 -9.88
N MET A 141 7.03 6.83 -9.08
CA MET A 141 6.85 7.36 -7.72
C MET A 141 7.99 6.93 -6.79
N ALA A 142 8.53 5.72 -6.95
CA ALA A 142 9.72 5.28 -6.20
C ALA A 142 10.96 6.10 -6.59
N LEU A 143 11.13 6.38 -7.89
CA LEU A 143 12.19 7.26 -8.40
C LEU A 143 12.08 8.66 -7.79
N ILE A 144 10.89 9.27 -7.79
CA ILE A 144 10.63 10.58 -7.20
C ILE A 144 10.96 10.58 -5.70
N ALA A 145 10.48 9.57 -4.97
CA ALA A 145 10.75 9.46 -3.54
C ALA A 145 12.25 9.34 -3.24
N SER A 146 12.99 8.58 -4.05
CA SER A 146 14.45 8.47 -3.94
C SER A 146 15.15 9.79 -4.20
N HIS A 147 14.71 10.57 -5.20
CA HIS A 147 15.27 11.88 -5.50
C HIS A 147 15.15 12.82 -4.29
N PHE A 148 13.96 12.93 -3.71
CA PHE A 148 13.72 13.85 -2.58
C PHE A 148 14.31 13.38 -1.25
N GLN A 149 14.74 12.14 -1.11
CA GLN A 149 15.52 11.68 0.04
C GLN A 149 16.98 12.13 0.01
N ASN A 150 17.54 12.20 -1.19
CA ASN A 150 18.94 12.57 -1.41
C ASN A 150 19.12 14.07 -1.60
N ALA A 151 18.07 14.80 -1.89
CA ALA A 151 18.10 16.24 -2.08
C ALA A 151 18.08 16.96 -0.72
N ARG A 152 18.95 17.99 -0.57
CA ARG A 152 19.00 18.88 0.61
C ARG A 152 17.74 19.77 0.74
N GLU A 153 16.60 19.38 0.16
CA GLU A 153 15.41 20.21 -0.03
C GLU A 153 14.42 20.20 1.15
N GLY A 154 14.79 19.57 2.25
CA GLY A 154 14.05 19.76 3.51
C GLY A 154 12.70 19.05 3.62
N PHE A 155 12.33 18.13 2.71
CA PHE A 155 11.16 17.26 2.88
C PHE A 155 11.40 15.85 2.36
N SER A 156 10.54 14.91 2.80
CA SER A 156 10.52 13.52 2.32
C SER A 156 9.15 13.17 1.76
N LEU A 157 9.13 12.29 0.74
CA LEU A 157 7.90 11.77 0.15
C LEU A 157 7.57 10.41 0.76
N GLN A 158 6.49 10.34 1.54
CA GLN A 158 5.98 9.08 2.08
C GLN A 158 4.99 8.46 1.08
N LEU A 159 5.28 7.25 0.61
CA LEU A 159 4.46 6.54 -0.36
C LEU A 159 3.55 5.51 0.32
N SER A 160 2.25 5.53 -0.02
CA SER A 160 1.27 4.51 0.36
C SER A 160 0.45 4.10 -0.88
N PHE A 161 0.44 2.80 -1.20
CA PHE A 161 -0.20 2.28 -2.40
C PHE A 161 -1.52 1.58 -2.06
N SER A 162 -2.63 2.28 -2.28
CA SER A 162 -4.00 1.79 -2.06
C SER A 162 -4.86 1.80 -3.34
N GLY A 163 -4.22 1.99 -4.50
CA GLY A 163 -4.91 2.18 -5.77
C GLY A 163 -5.43 3.61 -5.97
N SER A 164 -5.83 3.93 -7.20
CA SER A 164 -6.28 5.27 -7.58
C SER A 164 -7.50 5.74 -6.79
N LEU A 165 -8.51 4.88 -6.63
CA LEU A 165 -9.70 5.21 -5.84
C LEU A 165 -9.37 5.41 -4.35
N GLY A 166 -8.51 4.54 -3.79
CA GLY A 166 -8.03 4.68 -2.40
C GLY A 166 -7.29 6.00 -2.18
N GLY A 167 -6.51 6.45 -3.16
CA GLY A 167 -5.85 7.75 -3.14
C GLY A 167 -6.81 8.93 -3.09
N LEU A 168 -7.85 8.93 -3.94
CA LEU A 168 -8.87 9.98 -3.92
C LEU A 168 -9.69 10.00 -2.63
N ILE A 169 -10.01 8.82 -2.07
CA ILE A 169 -10.66 8.71 -0.76
C ILE A 169 -9.76 9.27 0.34
N ALA A 170 -8.46 8.97 0.32
CA ALA A 170 -7.51 9.51 1.29
C ALA A 170 -7.41 11.04 1.21
N LEU A 171 -7.46 11.64 0.01
CA LEU A 171 -7.56 13.09 -0.16
C LEU A 171 -8.84 13.64 0.44
N ALA A 172 -10.00 13.03 0.15
CA ALA A 172 -11.29 13.44 0.71
C ALA A 172 -11.31 13.42 2.24
N GLN A 173 -10.60 12.48 2.85
CA GLN A 173 -10.44 12.31 4.30
C GLN A 173 -9.28 13.13 4.90
N LYS A 174 -8.53 13.91 4.09
CA LYS A 174 -7.33 14.66 4.49
C LYS A 174 -6.19 13.79 5.06
N ASN A 175 -6.17 12.52 4.69
CA ASN A 175 -5.14 11.55 5.05
C ASN A 175 -3.97 11.51 4.04
N ALA A 176 -4.06 12.28 2.96
CA ALA A 176 -3.02 12.45 1.96
C ALA A 176 -2.89 13.92 1.57
N ASP A 177 -1.71 14.31 1.10
CA ASP A 177 -1.44 15.66 0.61
C ASP A 177 -1.55 15.72 -0.92
N LEU A 178 -1.28 14.59 -1.59
CA LEU A 178 -1.50 14.37 -3.01
C LEU A 178 -1.86 12.91 -3.28
N ALA A 179 -2.56 12.65 -4.40
CA ALA A 179 -2.91 11.29 -4.81
C ALA A 179 -2.43 10.98 -6.23
N GLY A 180 -1.98 9.72 -6.45
CA GLY A 180 -1.61 9.22 -7.77
C GLY A 180 -2.76 8.45 -8.42
N CYS A 181 -3.23 8.92 -9.58
CA CYS A 181 -4.42 8.40 -10.23
C CYS A 181 -4.24 8.19 -11.74
N HIS A 182 -4.89 7.13 -12.26
CA HIS A 182 -5.00 6.83 -13.68
C HIS A 182 -6.33 6.13 -14.00
N LEU A 183 -7.43 6.68 -13.48
CA LEU A 183 -8.78 6.16 -13.66
C LEU A 183 -9.35 6.62 -15.00
N TRP A 184 -9.51 5.70 -15.92
CA TRP A 184 -10.18 5.97 -17.17
C TRP A 184 -11.70 5.85 -16.99
N ASP A 185 -12.43 6.79 -17.57
CA ASP A 185 -13.89 6.82 -17.59
C ASP A 185 -14.42 6.50 -18.99
N GLU A 186 -15.19 5.43 -19.09
CA GLU A 186 -15.72 4.92 -20.35
C GLU A 186 -16.70 5.90 -21.02
N THR A 187 -17.47 6.64 -20.22
CA THR A 187 -18.54 7.51 -20.71
C THR A 187 -17.99 8.78 -21.37
N THR A 188 -16.93 9.33 -20.77
CA THR A 188 -16.34 10.62 -21.19
C THR A 188 -15.06 10.43 -22.01
N ASP A 189 -14.52 9.21 -22.07
CA ASP A 189 -13.21 8.88 -22.63
C ASP A 189 -12.08 9.76 -22.08
N THR A 190 -12.18 10.09 -20.76
CA THR A 190 -11.21 10.93 -20.08
C THR A 190 -10.64 10.24 -18.85
N TYR A 191 -9.47 10.77 -18.38
CA TYR A 191 -8.83 10.27 -17.17
C TYR A 191 -9.13 11.14 -15.96
N ASN A 192 -9.40 10.50 -14.84
CA ASN A 192 -9.42 11.01 -13.46
C ASN A 192 -10.53 12.02 -13.14
N GLU A 193 -10.89 12.93 -14.02
CA GLU A 193 -11.81 14.05 -13.73
C GLU A 193 -13.19 13.60 -13.23
N PRO A 194 -13.90 12.64 -13.89
CA PRO A 194 -15.23 12.21 -13.41
C PRO A 194 -15.19 11.65 -11.99
N TYR A 195 -14.15 10.92 -11.65
CA TYR A 195 -13.95 10.35 -10.32
C TYR A 195 -13.62 11.41 -9.28
N VAL A 196 -12.76 12.37 -9.64
CA VAL A 196 -12.42 13.49 -8.74
C VAL A 196 -13.64 14.34 -8.45
N ARG A 197 -14.44 14.71 -9.46
CA ARG A 197 -15.70 15.44 -9.25
C ARG A 197 -16.67 14.72 -8.32
N LYS A 198 -16.72 13.40 -8.38
CA LYS A 198 -17.60 12.56 -7.56
C LYS A 198 -17.10 12.41 -6.12
N LEU A 199 -15.78 12.27 -5.92
CA LEU A 199 -15.19 11.96 -4.62
C LEU A 199 -14.73 13.21 -3.84
N LEU A 200 -14.47 14.32 -4.55
CA LEU A 200 -14.04 15.61 -4.01
C LEU A 200 -15.00 16.74 -4.47
N PRO A 201 -16.31 16.60 -4.19
CA PRO A 201 -17.31 17.55 -4.71
C PRO A 201 -17.06 18.97 -4.21
N GLY A 202 -17.02 19.94 -5.13
CA GLY A 202 -16.82 21.35 -4.83
C GLY A 202 -15.40 21.71 -4.40
N GLN A 203 -14.46 20.78 -4.39
CA GLN A 203 -13.07 21.08 -4.10
C GLN A 203 -12.33 21.45 -5.40
N LYS A 204 -11.58 22.55 -5.35
CA LYS A 204 -10.67 22.92 -6.41
C LYS A 204 -9.40 22.08 -6.31
N VAL A 205 -9.07 21.34 -7.38
CA VAL A 205 -7.88 20.49 -7.42
C VAL A 205 -7.10 20.70 -8.72
N ALA A 206 -5.78 20.47 -8.64
CA ALA A 206 -4.90 20.43 -9.78
C ALA A 206 -4.64 18.98 -10.19
N PHE A 207 -4.68 18.70 -11.49
CA PHE A 207 -4.05 17.54 -12.10
C PHE A 207 -2.67 17.95 -12.58
N LEU A 208 -1.63 17.40 -11.97
CA LEU A 208 -0.25 17.54 -12.41
C LEU A 208 0.12 16.23 -13.14
N VAL A 209 0.30 16.29 -14.45
CA VAL A 209 0.63 15.10 -15.24
C VAL A 209 2.00 14.57 -14.83
N LEU A 210 2.06 13.33 -14.36
CA LEU A 210 3.32 12.64 -14.12
C LEU A 210 3.90 12.14 -15.45
N ALA A 211 3.14 11.33 -16.17
CA ALA A 211 3.52 10.83 -17.48
C ALA A 211 2.33 10.14 -18.17
N HIS A 212 2.46 9.92 -19.49
CA HIS A 212 1.72 8.87 -20.16
C HIS A 212 2.57 7.59 -20.13
N ARG A 213 1.92 6.45 -19.85
CA ARG A 213 2.60 5.18 -19.70
C ARG A 213 1.92 4.07 -20.48
N ARG A 214 2.70 3.17 -21.02
CA ARG A 214 2.22 2.07 -21.83
C ARG A 214 1.66 0.96 -20.94
N LEU A 215 0.37 0.65 -21.08
CA LEU A 215 -0.36 -0.40 -20.39
C LEU A 215 -0.62 -1.55 -21.36
N GLY A 216 -0.37 -2.78 -20.92
CA GLY A 216 -0.53 -3.95 -21.80
C GLY A 216 -0.48 -5.28 -21.05
N LEU A 217 -0.42 -6.35 -21.84
CA LEU A 217 -0.26 -7.70 -21.35
C LEU A 217 1.20 -7.95 -21.04
N ILE A 218 1.47 -8.45 -19.83
CA ILE A 218 2.76 -8.97 -19.40
C ILE A 218 2.71 -10.48 -19.60
N LEU A 219 3.71 -11.03 -20.30
CA LEU A 219 3.71 -12.40 -20.80
C LEU A 219 5.06 -13.06 -20.50
N PRO A 220 5.12 -14.40 -20.38
CA PRO A 220 6.38 -15.11 -20.34
C PRO A 220 7.21 -14.87 -21.60
N PRO A 221 8.56 -14.98 -21.54
CA PRO A 221 9.41 -14.84 -22.70
C PRO A 221 9.00 -15.78 -23.84
N GLY A 222 8.94 -15.22 -25.05
CA GLY A 222 8.52 -15.93 -26.27
C GLY A 222 7.01 -16.11 -26.39
N ASN A 223 6.22 -15.63 -25.45
CA ASN A 223 4.74 -15.71 -25.48
C ASN A 223 4.21 -17.08 -25.95
N PRO A 224 4.46 -18.17 -25.21
CA PRO A 224 4.24 -19.54 -25.69
C PRO A 224 2.77 -19.87 -26.02
N LEU A 225 1.82 -19.09 -25.48
CA LEU A 225 0.39 -19.26 -25.77
C LEU A 225 -0.12 -18.31 -26.89
N ASN A 226 0.79 -17.53 -27.47
CA ASN A 226 0.47 -16.55 -28.53
C ASN A 226 -0.69 -15.58 -28.16
N LEU A 227 -0.69 -15.11 -26.91
CA LEU A 227 -1.72 -14.21 -26.37
C LEU A 227 -1.46 -12.75 -26.84
N SER A 228 -2.48 -12.05 -27.30
CA SER A 228 -2.31 -10.71 -27.88
C SER A 228 -3.42 -9.71 -27.55
N ALA A 229 -4.56 -10.17 -27.04
CA ALA A 229 -5.74 -9.38 -26.79
C ALA A 229 -6.40 -9.74 -25.46
N ILE A 230 -7.30 -8.86 -25.00
CA ILE A 230 -8.09 -9.09 -23.77
C ILE A 230 -9.01 -10.31 -23.92
N SER A 231 -9.52 -10.56 -25.13
CA SER A 231 -10.34 -11.74 -25.42
C SER A 231 -9.62 -13.06 -25.12
N ASP A 232 -8.29 -13.07 -25.20
CA ASP A 232 -7.50 -14.27 -24.95
C ASP A 232 -7.46 -14.68 -23.48
N LEU A 233 -7.88 -13.79 -22.56
CA LEU A 233 -7.90 -14.09 -21.11
C LEU A 233 -8.82 -15.26 -20.76
N SER A 234 -9.83 -15.53 -21.57
CA SER A 234 -10.76 -16.65 -21.38
C SER A 234 -10.33 -17.94 -22.11
N ASN A 235 -9.19 -17.94 -22.78
CA ASN A 235 -8.71 -19.12 -23.51
C ASN A 235 -8.32 -20.27 -22.57
N PRO A 236 -8.51 -21.52 -22.99
CA PRO A 236 -8.02 -22.69 -22.22
C PRO A 236 -6.52 -22.61 -21.96
N GLY A 237 -6.12 -22.96 -20.73
CA GLY A 237 -4.72 -22.93 -20.30
C GLY A 237 -4.18 -21.57 -19.87
N VAL A 238 -4.96 -20.49 -20.02
CA VAL A 238 -4.61 -19.19 -19.47
C VAL A 238 -4.77 -19.20 -17.95
N ARG A 239 -3.75 -18.71 -17.24
CA ARG A 239 -3.74 -18.44 -15.81
C ARG A 239 -3.44 -16.97 -15.61
N PHE A 240 -4.49 -16.19 -15.44
CA PHE A 240 -4.41 -14.74 -15.32
C PHE A 240 -4.04 -14.33 -13.89
N VAL A 241 -3.25 -13.27 -13.76
CA VAL A 241 -3.05 -12.53 -12.51
C VAL A 241 -3.49 -11.09 -12.68
N ASN A 242 -4.35 -10.64 -11.77
CA ASN A 242 -5.03 -9.35 -11.84
C ASN A 242 -4.41 -8.32 -10.90
N ARG A 243 -4.80 -7.07 -11.07
CA ARG A 243 -4.57 -6.00 -10.09
C ARG A 243 -5.75 -5.94 -9.11
N GLN A 244 -5.45 -5.46 -7.90
CA GLN A 244 -6.47 -5.29 -6.85
C GLN A 244 -7.61 -4.37 -7.30
N GLN A 245 -8.80 -4.58 -6.73
CA GLN A 245 -9.94 -3.70 -6.92
C GLN A 245 -9.58 -2.24 -6.55
N GLY A 246 -10.11 -1.27 -7.31
CA GLY A 246 -9.85 0.15 -7.11
C GLY A 246 -8.52 0.65 -7.72
N SER A 247 -7.67 -0.21 -8.29
CA SER A 247 -6.59 0.24 -9.15
C SER A 247 -7.12 0.69 -10.52
N GLY A 248 -6.51 1.71 -11.11
CA GLY A 248 -6.93 2.18 -12.43
C GLY A 248 -6.82 1.10 -13.52
N THR A 249 -5.78 0.26 -13.45
CA THR A 249 -5.60 -0.89 -14.36
C THR A 249 -6.78 -1.87 -14.26
N ARG A 250 -7.27 -2.14 -13.04
CA ARG A 250 -8.42 -3.01 -12.83
C ARG A 250 -9.71 -2.37 -13.35
N VAL A 251 -9.92 -1.08 -13.06
CA VAL A 251 -11.09 -0.33 -13.57
C VAL A 251 -11.11 -0.35 -15.10
N TRP A 252 -9.96 -0.12 -15.73
CA TRP A 252 -9.84 -0.17 -17.19
C TRP A 252 -10.12 -1.58 -17.75
N LEU A 253 -9.56 -2.63 -17.14
CA LEU A 253 -9.80 -4.02 -17.55
C LEU A 253 -11.29 -4.37 -17.47
N ASP A 254 -11.93 -4.07 -16.33
CA ASP A 254 -13.34 -4.40 -16.11
C ASP A 254 -14.26 -3.72 -17.15
N ALA A 255 -13.97 -2.47 -17.51
CA ALA A 255 -14.65 -1.76 -18.58
C ALA A 255 -14.43 -2.43 -19.95
N GLN A 256 -13.18 -2.86 -20.24
CA GLN A 256 -12.90 -3.57 -21.52
C GLN A 256 -13.59 -4.93 -21.59
N LEU A 257 -13.64 -5.68 -20.50
CA LEU A 257 -14.37 -6.95 -20.43
C LEU A 257 -15.88 -6.73 -20.66
N HIS A 258 -16.45 -5.71 -20.03
CA HIS A 258 -17.85 -5.32 -20.22
C HIS A 258 -18.14 -4.96 -21.70
N ARG A 259 -17.30 -4.11 -22.32
CA ARG A 259 -17.45 -3.70 -23.73
C ARG A 259 -17.38 -4.88 -24.71
N GLN A 260 -16.56 -5.89 -24.40
CA GLN A 260 -16.38 -7.07 -25.23
C GLN A 260 -17.35 -8.21 -24.88
N GLY A 261 -18.22 -8.04 -23.88
CA GLY A 261 -19.19 -9.06 -23.43
C GLY A 261 -18.52 -10.29 -22.80
N ILE A 262 -17.31 -10.12 -22.24
CA ILE A 262 -16.56 -11.22 -21.60
C ILE A 262 -16.95 -11.30 -20.12
N ASP A 263 -17.49 -12.45 -19.72
CA ASP A 263 -17.80 -12.70 -18.30
C ASP A 263 -16.47 -12.87 -17.51
N PRO A 264 -16.22 -12.06 -16.50
CA PRO A 264 -15.05 -12.21 -15.62
C PRO A 264 -14.92 -13.60 -15.00
N LYS A 265 -16.02 -14.31 -14.79
CA LYS A 265 -16.04 -15.68 -14.25
C LYS A 265 -15.44 -16.70 -15.23
N ALA A 266 -15.39 -16.39 -16.53
CA ALA A 266 -14.75 -17.24 -17.52
C ALA A 266 -13.22 -17.12 -17.51
N ILE A 267 -12.66 -16.12 -16.82
CA ILE A 267 -11.22 -15.88 -16.77
C ILE A 267 -10.61 -16.61 -15.57
N SER A 268 -9.82 -17.65 -15.84
CA SER A 268 -9.09 -18.36 -14.80
C SER A 268 -8.06 -17.44 -14.13
N GLY A 269 -8.20 -17.20 -12.83
CA GLY A 269 -7.32 -16.31 -12.06
C GLY A 269 -7.77 -14.85 -11.99
N TYR A 270 -8.98 -14.51 -12.46
CA TYR A 270 -9.49 -13.13 -12.35
C TYR A 270 -9.51 -12.58 -10.92
N SER A 271 -9.74 -13.42 -9.93
CA SER A 271 -9.70 -13.07 -8.50
C SER A 271 -8.30 -13.20 -7.86
N ASN A 272 -7.28 -13.63 -8.62
CA ASN A 272 -5.90 -13.66 -8.15
C ASN A 272 -5.31 -12.25 -8.23
N GLU A 273 -5.44 -11.48 -7.16
CA GLU A 273 -5.11 -10.06 -7.13
C GLU A 273 -3.72 -9.78 -6.57
N LYS A 274 -3.05 -8.78 -7.16
CA LYS A 274 -1.76 -8.24 -6.70
C LYS A 274 -1.83 -6.73 -6.53
N MET A 275 -1.10 -6.23 -5.52
CA MET A 275 -1.12 -4.80 -5.16
C MET A 275 -0.29 -3.93 -6.09
N THR A 276 0.73 -4.49 -6.77
CA THR A 276 1.67 -3.74 -7.60
C THR A 276 1.85 -4.37 -8.97
N HIS A 277 2.30 -3.59 -9.96
CA HIS A 277 2.67 -4.11 -11.28
C HIS A 277 3.86 -5.08 -11.20
N SER A 278 4.79 -4.80 -10.29
CA SER A 278 5.95 -5.68 -10.06
C SER A 278 5.55 -7.05 -9.50
N GLU A 279 4.55 -7.11 -8.62
CA GLU A 279 4.01 -8.39 -8.12
C GLU A 279 3.29 -9.18 -9.23
N VAL A 280 2.59 -8.50 -10.15
CA VAL A 280 2.01 -9.13 -11.35
C VAL A 280 3.12 -9.75 -12.18
N ALA A 281 4.15 -8.97 -12.53
CA ALA A 281 5.28 -9.44 -13.33
C ALA A 281 6.02 -10.60 -12.63
N ARG A 282 6.27 -10.50 -11.33
CA ARG A 282 6.90 -11.58 -10.53
C ARG A 282 6.06 -12.86 -10.52
N SER A 283 4.73 -12.75 -10.46
CA SER A 283 3.86 -13.94 -10.52
C SER A 283 4.01 -14.68 -11.86
N ILE A 284 4.24 -13.96 -12.96
CA ILE A 284 4.47 -14.55 -14.26
C ILE A 284 5.88 -15.13 -14.35
N GLN A 285 6.91 -14.41 -13.88
CA GLN A 285 8.29 -14.89 -13.84
C GLN A 285 8.43 -16.20 -13.04
N ASN A 286 7.66 -16.34 -11.95
CA ASN A 286 7.65 -17.54 -11.09
C ASN A 286 6.68 -18.63 -11.56
N ASP A 287 6.13 -18.54 -12.77
CA ASP A 287 5.16 -19.50 -13.35
C ASP A 287 3.88 -19.71 -12.50
N GLN A 288 3.55 -18.74 -11.63
CA GLN A 288 2.28 -18.75 -10.88
C GLN A 288 1.11 -18.29 -11.76
N ALA A 289 1.40 -17.53 -12.81
CA ALA A 289 0.49 -17.10 -13.86
C ALA A 289 1.23 -17.09 -15.20
N ASN A 290 0.50 -17.06 -16.32
CA ASN A 290 1.11 -16.95 -17.63
C ASN A 290 0.65 -15.73 -18.42
N ILE A 291 -0.15 -14.86 -17.80
CA ILE A 291 -0.55 -13.56 -18.32
C ILE A 291 -0.99 -12.66 -17.18
N GLY A 292 -0.70 -11.38 -17.29
CA GLY A 292 -1.18 -10.33 -16.40
C GLY A 292 -1.30 -9.00 -17.12
N LEU A 293 -2.01 -8.05 -16.51
CA LEU A 293 -2.13 -6.69 -17.04
C LEU A 293 -1.25 -5.74 -16.21
N GLY A 294 -0.40 -4.98 -16.88
CA GLY A 294 0.48 -4.05 -16.19
C GLY A 294 1.18 -3.07 -17.11
N VAL A 295 2.01 -2.22 -16.52
CA VAL A 295 2.84 -1.25 -17.24
C VAL A 295 4.08 -1.93 -17.83
N GLU A 296 4.54 -1.45 -18.98
CA GLU A 296 5.70 -2.00 -19.70
C GLU A 296 6.95 -2.05 -18.85
N THR A 297 7.20 -1.05 -18.02
CA THR A 297 8.34 -1.01 -17.08
C THR A 297 8.41 -2.26 -16.20
N ALA A 298 7.26 -2.77 -15.73
CA ALA A 298 7.25 -3.98 -14.92
C ALA A 298 7.67 -5.21 -15.74
N ALA A 299 7.23 -5.32 -16.99
CA ALA A 299 7.67 -6.41 -17.86
C ALA A 299 9.18 -6.34 -18.11
N LEU A 300 9.70 -5.17 -18.46
CA LEU A 300 11.12 -4.94 -18.71
C LEU A 300 12.00 -5.29 -17.49
N THR A 301 11.58 -4.86 -16.30
CA THR A 301 12.30 -5.11 -15.04
C THR A 301 12.47 -6.60 -14.75
N PHE A 302 11.48 -7.42 -15.13
CA PHE A 302 11.49 -8.86 -14.86
C PHE A 302 11.89 -9.72 -16.10
N GLY A 303 12.34 -9.08 -17.20
CA GLY A 303 12.75 -9.79 -18.41
C GLY A 303 11.61 -10.55 -19.09
N LEU A 304 10.41 -10.00 -19.04
CA LEU A 304 9.18 -10.57 -19.58
C LEU A 304 8.79 -9.88 -20.91
N ASP A 305 8.03 -10.58 -21.72
CA ASP A 305 7.46 -10.02 -22.94
C ASP A 305 6.30 -9.07 -22.61
N PHE A 306 6.11 -8.08 -23.45
CA PHE A 306 5.06 -7.07 -23.30
C PHE A 306 4.29 -6.87 -24.60
N LYS A 307 2.97 -6.89 -24.51
CA LYS A 307 2.07 -6.56 -25.62
C LYS A 307 1.26 -5.33 -25.27
N LEU A 308 1.54 -4.22 -25.95
CA LEU A 308 0.83 -2.94 -25.76
C LEU A 308 -0.66 -3.11 -26.05
N LEU A 309 -1.51 -2.61 -25.16
CA LEU A 309 -2.96 -2.50 -25.35
C LEU A 309 -3.41 -1.04 -25.46
N THR A 310 -2.86 -0.16 -24.63
CA THR A 310 -3.20 1.26 -24.60
C THR A 310 -2.11 2.10 -23.94
N THR A 311 -2.22 3.42 -24.11
CA THR A 311 -1.43 4.38 -23.33
C THR A 311 -2.36 5.08 -22.37
N GLU A 312 -2.02 5.08 -21.08
CA GLU A 312 -2.82 5.70 -20.01
C GLU A 312 -2.11 6.92 -19.42
N ARG A 313 -2.90 7.91 -18.97
CA ARG A 313 -2.38 9.11 -18.30
C ARG A 313 -2.36 8.91 -16.79
N TYR A 314 -1.20 9.10 -16.20
CA TYR A 314 -1.04 9.13 -14.75
C TYR A 314 -0.91 10.56 -14.25
N ASP A 315 -1.85 10.99 -13.40
CA ASP A 315 -1.87 12.32 -12.80
C ASP A 315 -1.58 12.25 -11.31
N LEU A 316 -0.89 13.28 -10.80
CA LEU A 316 -0.87 13.62 -9.39
C LEU A 316 -2.02 14.60 -9.13
N VAL A 317 -2.98 14.19 -8.34
CA VAL A 317 -4.15 15.00 -7.93
C VAL A 317 -3.78 15.74 -6.66
N ILE A 318 -3.81 17.07 -6.69
CA ILE A 318 -3.35 17.93 -5.61
C ILE A 318 -4.47 18.93 -5.26
N PRO A 319 -5.00 18.91 -4.02
CA PRO A 319 -5.96 19.94 -3.56
C PRO A 319 -5.34 21.33 -3.64
N ALA A 320 -6.16 22.32 -3.98
CA ALA A 320 -5.70 23.72 -4.11
C ALA A 320 -5.06 24.25 -2.83
N GLU A 321 -5.55 23.82 -1.67
CA GLU A 321 -4.98 24.18 -0.36
C GLU A 321 -3.52 23.72 -0.18
N ASN A 322 -3.12 22.64 -0.85
CA ASN A 322 -1.76 22.07 -0.77
C ASN A 322 -0.84 22.60 -1.87
N TRP A 323 -1.37 23.28 -2.89
CA TRP A 323 -0.63 23.66 -4.10
C TRP A 323 0.60 24.53 -3.83
N GLU A 324 0.51 25.40 -2.82
CA GLU A 324 1.58 26.35 -2.45
C GLU A 324 2.50 25.82 -1.33
N LEU A 325 2.31 24.61 -0.86
CA LEU A 325 3.26 23.97 0.06
C LEU A 325 4.66 23.92 -0.58
N ALA A 326 5.69 24.24 0.19
CA ALA A 326 7.07 24.23 -0.30
C ALA A 326 7.46 22.89 -0.92
N SER A 327 7.04 21.76 -0.32
CA SER A 327 7.25 20.41 -0.82
C SER A 327 6.56 20.14 -2.16
N ILE A 328 5.34 20.62 -2.34
CA ILE A 328 4.61 20.50 -3.63
C ILE A 328 5.27 21.39 -4.70
N ARG A 329 5.74 22.57 -4.32
CA ARG A 329 6.45 23.47 -5.24
C ARG A 329 7.74 22.81 -5.73
N SER A 330 8.59 22.33 -4.82
CA SER A 330 9.83 21.60 -5.17
C SER A 330 9.54 20.37 -6.05
N LEU A 331 8.48 19.61 -5.76
CA LEU A 331 8.07 18.49 -6.60
C LEU A 331 7.72 18.93 -8.04
N ARG A 332 6.95 20.01 -8.19
CA ARG A 332 6.58 20.57 -9.50
C ARG A 332 7.81 21.07 -10.27
N ASP A 333 8.69 21.79 -9.58
CA ASP A 333 9.90 22.34 -10.17
C ASP A 333 10.82 21.23 -10.67
N TRP A 334 11.01 20.20 -9.86
CA TRP A 334 11.77 19.02 -10.28
C TRP A 334 11.14 18.31 -11.46
N LEU A 335 9.84 17.99 -11.42
CA LEU A 335 9.13 17.33 -12.53
C LEU A 335 9.19 18.13 -13.84
N SER A 336 9.32 19.46 -13.76
CA SER A 336 9.45 20.32 -14.93
C SER A 336 10.85 20.25 -15.57
N SER A 337 11.85 19.75 -14.83
CA SER A 337 13.24 19.71 -15.29
C SER A 337 13.46 18.67 -16.39
N PRO A 338 14.43 18.90 -17.31
CA PRO A 338 14.86 17.91 -18.30
C PRO A 338 15.35 16.61 -17.66
N ASP A 339 16.04 16.71 -16.50
CA ASP A 339 16.63 15.58 -15.80
C ASP A 339 15.54 14.63 -15.28
N ALA A 340 14.48 15.18 -14.68
CA ALA A 340 13.33 14.39 -14.22
C ALA A 340 12.63 13.67 -15.39
N LYS A 341 12.39 14.39 -16.49
CA LYS A 341 11.75 13.81 -17.68
C LYS A 341 12.58 12.68 -18.27
N THR A 342 13.90 12.89 -18.35
CA THR A 342 14.83 11.87 -18.84
C THR A 342 14.88 10.66 -17.89
N ALA A 343 14.97 10.90 -16.57
CA ALA A 343 15.00 9.84 -15.58
C ALA A 343 13.72 8.98 -15.59
N ILE A 344 12.55 9.61 -15.74
CA ILE A 344 11.27 8.91 -15.87
C ILE A 344 11.20 8.13 -17.19
N ALA A 345 11.60 8.73 -18.32
CA ALA A 345 11.60 8.06 -19.61
C ALA A 345 12.52 6.82 -19.64
N ASN A 346 13.68 6.90 -18.97
CA ASN A 346 14.66 5.80 -18.85
C ASN A 346 14.13 4.59 -18.06
N LEU A 347 13.04 4.71 -17.31
CA LEU A 347 12.37 3.55 -16.71
C LEU A 347 11.78 2.60 -17.78
N GLY A 348 11.59 3.09 -19.01
CA GLY A 348 10.98 2.36 -20.12
C GLY A 348 9.44 2.42 -20.09
N GLY A 349 8.81 2.57 -21.23
CA GLY A 349 7.35 2.61 -21.35
C GLY A 349 6.67 3.89 -20.85
N TYR A 350 7.43 4.97 -20.64
CA TYR A 350 6.92 6.29 -20.24
C TYR A 350 7.14 7.34 -21.34
N GLU A 351 6.10 8.11 -21.61
CA GLU A 351 6.12 9.29 -22.46
C GLU A 351 6.03 10.55 -21.60
N THR A 352 7.10 11.37 -21.60
CA THR A 352 7.26 12.51 -20.69
C THR A 352 6.98 13.87 -21.35
N GLY A 353 6.48 13.89 -22.59
CA GLY A 353 6.22 15.14 -23.31
C GLY A 353 5.25 16.09 -22.59
N GLN A 354 4.30 15.56 -21.85
CA GLN A 354 3.34 16.34 -21.06
C GLN A 354 3.64 16.35 -19.55
N THR A 355 4.75 15.77 -19.09
CA THR A 355 5.15 15.78 -17.68
C THR A 355 5.24 17.19 -17.16
N ALA A 356 4.70 17.41 -15.95
CA ALA A 356 4.54 18.70 -15.26
C ALA A 356 3.50 19.64 -15.87
N SER A 357 2.75 19.26 -16.92
CA SER A 357 1.60 20.05 -17.33
C SER A 357 0.50 20.01 -16.27
N VAL A 358 -0.20 21.13 -16.10
CA VAL A 358 -1.19 21.33 -15.02
C VAL A 358 -2.55 21.69 -15.59
N ARG A 359 -3.58 21.03 -15.08
CA ARG A 359 -4.97 21.37 -15.38
C ARG A 359 -5.75 21.48 -14.06
N TRP A 360 -6.50 22.55 -13.91
CA TRP A 360 -7.36 22.79 -12.76
C TRP A 360 -8.80 22.37 -13.05
N ILE A 361 -9.44 21.82 -12.00
CA ILE A 361 -10.89 21.63 -11.97
C ILE A 361 -11.44 22.14 -10.64
N SER A 362 -12.71 22.51 -10.65
CA SER A 362 -13.50 22.95 -9.50
C SER A 362 -14.89 22.31 -9.56
#